data_00928aaaeb554c39de3c9cb5de5f2084
#
_entry.id   00928aaaeb554c39de3c9cb5de5f2084
#
_cell.length_a   1.000
_cell.length_b   1.000
_cell.length_c   1.000
_cell.angle_alpha   90.00
_cell.angle_beta   90.00
_cell.angle_gamma   90.00
#
_symmetry.space_group_name_H-M   'P 1'
#
loop_
_entity.id
_entity.type
_entity.pdbx_description
1 polymer ?
#
loop_
_entity_poly.entity_id
_entity_poly.type
_entity_poly.pdbx_seq_one_letter_code
_entity_poly.pdbx_strand_id
1 'polypeptide(L)'
;MKALIIAAGRGKRLQDLTKDTPKSLLKVGGITILKRMIDSMKASGIFEIGLVRGYLAEKFDDPAIRYFDNINFENNNVLESLMCARKFLTESADEGTSVVVSYSDIVIDKKWIQSAKSFDSDITLLCDSNWAAKYIGRDQHPKTEAELAVFDSRSFLCSVGKIFDTLQKSGEVKIMNIAEYVGICVLNPNGILKLVDTFDYLHKSLEPTDQFGNSSEFQKAYLTDLFQFMVQAKENIFVHVANYPWFEIDTGQDLARANEFFSKGNQL
;
A
#
# COMPACT_ATOMS: atom_id res chain seq x y z
N MET A 1 16.44 -6.34 -5.94
CA MET A 1 15.10 -5.85 -5.54
C MET A 1 15.16 -4.35 -5.43
N LYS A 2 14.18 -3.65 -5.99
CA LYS A 2 14.00 -2.20 -5.92
C LYS A 2 12.76 -1.87 -5.09
N ALA A 3 12.51 -0.61 -4.77
CA ALA A 3 11.28 -0.18 -4.09
C ALA A 3 10.60 0.96 -4.86
N LEU A 4 9.27 1.00 -4.81
CA LEU A 4 8.45 2.08 -5.32
C LEU A 4 7.46 2.52 -4.25
N ILE A 5 7.55 3.77 -3.81
CA ILE A 5 6.70 4.35 -2.78
C ILE A 5 5.67 5.27 -3.43
N ILE A 6 4.38 5.13 -3.11
CA ILE A 6 3.30 5.94 -3.66
C ILE A 6 2.95 7.04 -2.66
N ALA A 7 3.33 8.28 -2.95
CA ALA A 7 3.22 9.45 -2.07
C ALA A 7 2.51 10.66 -2.71
N ALA A 8 1.66 10.43 -3.71
CA ALA A 8 1.03 11.53 -4.47
C ALA A 8 -0.15 12.20 -3.75
N GLY A 9 -0.79 11.53 -2.79
CA GLY A 9 -2.01 11.98 -2.13
C GLY A 9 -1.81 13.10 -1.12
N ARG A 10 -2.81 13.98 -0.98
CA ARG A 10 -2.81 15.07 0.00
C ARG A 10 -2.99 14.61 1.46
N GLY A 11 -3.72 13.50 1.71
CA GLY A 11 -4.08 13.09 3.07
C GLY A 11 -5.11 14.01 3.73
N LYS A 12 -6.22 14.27 3.04
CA LYS A 12 -7.26 15.26 3.46
C LYS A 12 -7.82 15.04 4.89
N ARG A 13 -7.84 13.79 5.39
CA ARG A 13 -8.30 13.44 6.74
C ARG A 13 -7.42 14.03 7.86
N LEU A 14 -6.19 14.41 7.56
CA LEU A 14 -5.25 15.06 8.48
C LEU A 14 -5.41 16.58 8.54
N GLN A 15 -6.34 17.16 7.77
CA GLN A 15 -6.76 18.56 7.80
C GLN A 15 -5.59 19.55 7.76
N ASP A 16 -5.44 20.39 8.80
CA ASP A 16 -4.40 21.43 8.86
C ASP A 16 -2.98 20.86 8.89
N LEU A 17 -2.79 19.63 9.37
CA LEU A 17 -1.48 18.98 9.43
C LEU A 17 -0.87 18.75 8.03
N THR A 18 -1.73 18.64 7.01
CA THR A 18 -1.29 18.42 5.62
C THR A 18 -1.54 19.62 4.71
N LYS A 19 -1.84 20.80 5.27
CA LYS A 19 -2.06 22.02 4.50
C LYS A 19 -0.81 22.44 3.71
N ASP A 20 0.34 22.42 4.39
CA ASP A 20 1.62 22.87 3.84
C ASP A 20 2.71 21.78 3.90
N THR A 21 2.31 20.54 4.17
CA THR A 21 3.24 19.41 4.31
C THR A 21 2.59 18.14 3.73
N PRO A 22 3.24 17.45 2.78
CA PRO A 22 2.78 16.14 2.34
C PRO A 22 2.62 15.17 3.51
N LYS A 23 1.59 14.33 3.49
CA LYS A 23 1.30 13.35 4.54
C LYS A 23 2.53 12.51 4.92
N SER A 24 3.28 12.04 3.94
CA SER A 24 4.48 11.22 4.13
C SER A 24 5.67 11.99 4.77
N LEU A 25 5.64 13.32 4.78
CA LEU A 25 6.63 14.15 5.44
C LEU A 25 6.22 14.56 6.87
N LEU A 26 5.06 14.15 7.36
CA LEU A 26 4.71 14.29 8.77
C LEU A 26 5.67 13.45 9.64
N LYS A 27 5.94 13.95 10.85
CA LYS A 27 6.90 13.30 11.76
C LYS A 27 6.20 12.40 12.76
N VAL A 28 6.73 11.17 12.88
CA VAL A 28 6.39 10.19 13.90
C VAL A 28 7.65 9.90 14.71
N GLY A 29 7.63 10.19 16.02
CA GLY A 29 8.82 10.06 16.87
C GLY A 29 9.99 10.90 16.37
N GLY A 30 9.73 12.13 15.86
CA GLY A 30 10.74 13.08 15.40
C GLY A 30 11.28 12.83 13.97
N ILE A 31 10.97 11.70 13.34
CA ILE A 31 11.44 11.31 11.99
C ILE A 31 10.24 11.27 11.04
N THR A 32 10.39 11.73 9.80
CA THR A 32 9.28 11.70 8.83
C THR A 32 8.88 10.26 8.48
N ILE A 33 7.60 10.05 8.17
CA ILE A 33 7.06 8.73 7.76
C ILE A 33 7.87 8.21 6.57
N LEU A 34 8.10 9.04 5.55
CA LEU A 34 8.89 8.68 4.38
C LEU A 34 10.32 8.27 4.74
N LYS A 35 10.99 9.02 5.61
CA LYS A 35 12.36 8.69 6.02
C LYS A 35 12.42 7.34 6.75
N ARG A 36 11.45 7.04 7.62
CA ARG A 36 11.34 5.73 8.27
C ARG A 36 11.16 4.60 7.26
N MET A 37 10.31 4.80 6.24
CA MET A 37 10.10 3.83 5.18
C MET A 37 11.39 3.60 4.38
N ILE A 38 12.06 4.66 3.96
CA ILE A 38 13.34 4.59 3.23
C ILE A 38 14.40 3.86 4.07
N ASP A 39 14.49 4.15 5.37
CA ASP A 39 15.44 3.49 6.26
C ASP A 39 15.13 1.99 6.40
N SER A 40 13.86 1.61 6.49
CA SER A 40 13.44 0.21 6.53
C SER A 40 13.76 -0.52 5.23
N MET A 41 13.60 0.14 4.05
CA MET A 41 14.00 -0.39 2.75
C MET A 41 15.52 -0.60 2.69
N LYS A 42 16.31 0.42 3.07
CA LYS A 42 17.79 0.36 3.08
C LYS A 42 18.30 -0.69 4.07
N ALA A 43 17.73 -0.78 5.27
CA ALA A 43 18.05 -1.81 6.26
C ALA A 43 17.71 -3.24 5.78
N SER A 44 16.81 -3.33 4.79
CA SER A 44 16.48 -4.58 4.10
C SER A 44 17.29 -4.79 2.82
N GLY A 45 18.34 -3.98 2.55
CA GLY A 45 19.23 -4.11 1.39
C GLY A 45 18.60 -3.64 0.08
N ILE A 46 17.62 -2.72 0.14
CA ILE A 46 16.99 -2.09 -1.03
C ILE A 46 17.47 -0.65 -1.10
N PHE A 47 18.29 -0.33 -2.11
CA PHE A 47 18.92 0.99 -2.25
C PHE A 47 18.39 1.79 -3.43
N GLU A 48 17.84 1.14 -4.45
CA GLU A 48 17.22 1.80 -5.59
C GLU A 48 15.73 2.02 -5.28
N ILE A 49 15.36 3.29 -5.08
CA ILE A 49 14.04 3.69 -4.61
C ILE A 49 13.44 4.70 -5.57
N GLY A 50 12.25 4.36 -6.10
CA GLY A 50 11.35 5.25 -6.80
C GLY A 50 10.31 5.83 -5.85
N LEU A 51 9.85 7.04 -6.12
CA LEU A 51 8.76 7.68 -5.38
C LEU A 51 7.81 8.38 -6.34
N VAL A 52 6.55 8.04 -6.26
CA VAL A 52 5.50 8.77 -6.97
C VAL A 52 5.01 9.90 -6.08
N ARG A 53 5.15 11.14 -6.55
CA ARG A 53 4.74 12.35 -5.83
C ARG A 53 3.66 13.12 -6.61
N GLY A 54 2.91 13.97 -5.93
CA GLY A 54 1.85 14.78 -6.52
C GLY A 54 1.61 16.04 -5.70
N TYR A 55 0.84 15.94 -4.60
CA TYR A 55 0.61 17.08 -3.71
C TYR A 55 1.91 17.60 -3.11
N LEU A 56 2.19 18.91 -3.30
CA LEU A 56 3.43 19.57 -2.87
C LEU A 56 4.70 18.82 -3.30
N ALA A 57 4.73 18.39 -4.57
CA ALA A 57 5.82 17.59 -5.15
C ALA A 57 7.21 18.22 -4.95
N GLU A 58 7.30 19.56 -4.93
CA GLU A 58 8.52 20.34 -4.71
C GLU A 58 9.13 20.15 -3.32
N LYS A 59 8.39 19.58 -2.37
CA LYS A 59 8.89 19.30 -1.02
C LYS A 59 9.71 18.00 -0.92
N PHE A 60 9.74 17.23 -1.99
CA PHE A 60 10.53 15.99 -2.09
C PHE A 60 11.79 16.29 -2.91
N ASP A 61 12.94 16.32 -2.26
CA ASP A 61 14.21 16.80 -2.82
C ASP A 61 15.42 15.88 -2.57
N ASP A 62 15.22 14.65 -2.07
CA ASP A 62 16.32 13.69 -1.87
C ASP A 62 16.88 13.24 -3.24
N PRO A 63 18.15 13.59 -3.58
CA PRO A 63 18.74 13.26 -4.88
C PRO A 63 19.00 11.75 -5.07
N ALA A 64 18.89 10.94 -4.03
CA ALA A 64 19.05 9.50 -4.10
C ALA A 64 17.74 8.78 -4.52
N ILE A 65 16.66 9.52 -4.71
CA ILE A 65 15.33 8.97 -5.06
C ILE A 65 15.00 9.32 -6.51
N ARG A 66 14.50 8.35 -7.26
CA ARG A 66 13.95 8.57 -8.60
C ARG A 66 12.49 8.99 -8.49
N TYR A 67 12.16 10.22 -8.87
CA TYR A 67 10.81 10.78 -8.78
C TYR A 67 9.98 10.54 -10.03
N PHE A 68 8.67 10.32 -9.80
CA PHE A 68 7.63 10.20 -10.83
C PHE A 68 6.47 11.10 -10.42
N ASP A 69 6.08 12.03 -11.30
CA ASP A 69 5.08 13.03 -10.96
C ASP A 69 3.68 12.59 -11.40
N ASN A 70 2.76 12.49 -10.44
CA ASN A 70 1.33 12.39 -10.72
C ASN A 70 0.73 13.79 -10.73
N ILE A 71 0.69 14.43 -11.89
CA ILE A 71 0.14 15.79 -12.05
C ILE A 71 -1.38 15.83 -11.89
N ASN A 72 -2.07 14.69 -11.97
CA ASN A 72 -3.52 14.59 -11.86
C ASN A 72 -4.00 14.02 -10.51
N PHE A 73 -3.15 14.10 -9.48
CA PHE A 73 -3.38 13.50 -8.15
C PHE A 73 -4.69 13.92 -7.47
N GLU A 74 -5.27 15.07 -7.83
CA GLU A 74 -6.54 15.54 -7.26
C GLU A 74 -7.76 14.76 -7.79
N ASN A 75 -7.66 14.24 -9.02
CA ASN A 75 -8.75 13.59 -9.73
C ASN A 75 -8.61 12.06 -9.77
N ASN A 76 -7.46 11.51 -9.38
CA ASN A 76 -7.21 10.09 -9.40
C ASN A 76 -6.81 9.54 -8.02
N ASN A 77 -6.44 8.26 -7.95
CA ASN A 77 -6.08 7.61 -6.69
C ASN A 77 -4.82 6.73 -6.87
N VAL A 78 -4.61 5.80 -5.95
CA VAL A 78 -3.37 5.03 -5.79
C VAL A 78 -3.02 4.19 -7.02
N LEU A 79 -4.00 3.60 -7.72
CA LEU A 79 -3.75 2.78 -8.90
C LEU A 79 -3.16 3.61 -10.06
N GLU A 80 -3.77 4.73 -10.38
CA GLU A 80 -3.25 5.68 -11.37
C GLU A 80 -1.90 6.28 -10.95
N SER A 81 -1.74 6.56 -9.64
CA SER A 81 -0.46 7.03 -9.11
C SER A 81 0.65 6.00 -9.33
N LEU A 82 0.39 4.71 -9.09
CA LEU A 82 1.35 3.64 -9.35
C LEU A 82 1.79 3.65 -10.81
N MET A 83 0.86 3.85 -11.75
CA MET A 83 1.14 3.84 -13.18
C MET A 83 1.91 5.05 -13.70
N CYS A 84 1.99 6.14 -12.94
CA CYS A 84 2.94 7.23 -13.23
C CYS A 84 4.41 6.73 -13.21
N ALA A 85 4.69 5.67 -12.43
CA ALA A 85 6.01 5.04 -12.38
C ALA A 85 6.10 3.77 -13.26
N ARG A 86 5.22 3.60 -14.25
CA ARG A 86 5.19 2.43 -15.13
C ARG A 86 6.56 2.09 -15.73
N LYS A 87 7.29 3.11 -16.19
CA LYS A 87 8.62 2.92 -16.76
C LYS A 87 9.59 2.27 -15.75
N PHE A 88 9.54 2.67 -14.48
CA PHE A 88 10.36 2.07 -13.43
C PHE A 88 10.00 0.59 -13.20
N LEU A 89 8.72 0.27 -13.24
CA LEU A 89 8.23 -1.10 -13.12
C LEU A 89 8.70 -1.97 -14.29
N THR A 90 8.48 -1.54 -15.54
CA THR A 90 8.85 -2.33 -16.72
C THR A 90 10.37 -2.46 -16.88
N GLU A 91 11.14 -1.40 -16.64
CA GLU A 91 12.61 -1.48 -16.59
C GLU A 91 13.08 -2.49 -15.53
N SER A 92 12.45 -2.53 -14.36
CA SER A 92 12.78 -3.51 -13.32
C SER A 92 12.47 -4.95 -13.74
N ALA A 93 11.35 -5.16 -14.44
CA ALA A 93 11.00 -6.47 -14.98
C ALA A 93 12.00 -6.93 -16.05
N ASP A 94 12.39 -6.04 -16.98
CA ASP A 94 13.38 -6.31 -18.03
C ASP A 94 14.76 -6.68 -17.43
N GLU A 95 15.11 -6.08 -16.28
CA GLU A 95 16.33 -6.38 -15.54
C GLU A 95 16.23 -7.66 -14.68
N GLY A 96 15.10 -8.36 -14.69
CA GLY A 96 14.86 -9.53 -13.82
C GLY A 96 14.77 -9.17 -12.33
N THR A 97 14.41 -7.93 -12.00
CA THR A 97 14.46 -7.39 -10.64
C THR A 97 13.05 -7.21 -10.08
N SER A 98 12.78 -7.80 -8.90
CA SER A 98 11.53 -7.62 -8.16
C SER A 98 11.41 -6.21 -7.58
N VAL A 99 10.17 -5.72 -7.43
CA VAL A 99 9.85 -4.42 -6.85
C VAL A 99 8.94 -4.57 -5.63
N VAL A 100 9.33 -3.94 -4.51
CA VAL A 100 8.45 -3.70 -3.37
C VAL A 100 7.66 -2.43 -3.66
N VAL A 101 6.35 -2.53 -3.77
CA VAL A 101 5.45 -1.38 -3.87
C VAL A 101 4.88 -1.09 -2.49
N SER A 102 4.93 0.16 -2.04
CA SER A 102 4.45 0.56 -0.71
C SER A 102 3.62 1.84 -0.76
N TYR A 103 2.57 1.90 0.06
CA TYR A 103 1.94 3.17 0.43
C TYR A 103 2.92 3.99 1.27
N SER A 104 2.75 5.31 1.30
CA SER A 104 3.66 6.25 1.96
C SER A 104 3.19 6.73 3.33
N ASP A 105 2.05 6.26 3.79
CA ASP A 105 1.39 6.67 5.03
C ASP A 105 1.52 5.63 6.15
N ILE A 106 2.40 4.67 5.97
CA ILE A 106 2.64 3.61 6.92
C ILE A 106 4.03 3.72 7.56
N VAL A 107 4.10 3.40 8.83
CA VAL A 107 5.33 3.26 9.62
C VAL A 107 5.45 1.80 10.02
N ILE A 108 6.50 1.12 9.60
CA ILE A 108 6.65 -0.34 9.71
C ILE A 108 7.95 -0.77 10.38
N ASP A 109 7.94 -1.91 11.05
CA ASP A 109 9.15 -2.65 11.35
C ASP A 109 9.76 -3.21 10.04
N LYS A 110 11.08 -3.06 9.86
CA LYS A 110 11.81 -3.58 8.69
C LYS A 110 11.59 -5.07 8.44
N LYS A 111 11.22 -5.83 9.45
CA LYS A 111 10.90 -7.26 9.33
C LYS A 111 9.78 -7.54 8.33
N TRP A 112 8.85 -6.60 8.13
CA TRP A 112 7.84 -6.72 7.08
C TRP A 112 8.48 -6.93 5.71
N ILE A 113 9.45 -6.08 5.36
CA ILE A 113 10.13 -6.15 4.05
C ILE A 113 11.10 -7.34 4.01
N GLN A 114 11.80 -7.61 5.11
CA GLN A 114 12.74 -8.72 5.19
C GLN A 114 12.05 -10.07 5.01
N SER A 115 10.88 -10.27 5.64
CA SER A 115 10.10 -11.51 5.53
C SER A 115 9.56 -11.74 4.12
N ALA A 116 9.29 -10.68 3.37
CA ALA A 116 8.73 -10.77 2.02
C ALA A 116 9.72 -11.23 0.95
N LYS A 117 11.03 -11.21 1.22
CA LYS A 117 12.07 -11.57 0.24
C LYS A 117 12.16 -13.06 -0.08
N SER A 118 11.56 -13.91 0.73
CA SER A 118 11.69 -15.38 0.62
C SER A 118 10.61 -16.03 -0.24
N PHE A 119 9.68 -15.27 -0.83
CA PHE A 119 8.57 -15.83 -1.59
C PHE A 119 8.84 -15.78 -3.09
N ASP A 120 8.68 -16.95 -3.73
CA ASP A 120 8.76 -17.12 -5.18
C ASP A 120 7.33 -17.11 -5.77
N SER A 121 6.66 -15.97 -5.61
CA SER A 121 5.32 -15.73 -6.16
C SER A 121 5.34 -14.50 -7.05
N ASP A 122 4.51 -14.50 -8.10
CA ASP A 122 4.41 -13.35 -9.00
C ASP A 122 4.02 -12.08 -8.26
N ILE A 123 3.03 -12.19 -7.37
CA ILE A 123 2.53 -11.10 -6.53
C ILE A 123 2.37 -11.62 -5.11
N THR A 124 2.95 -10.93 -4.12
CA THR A 124 2.79 -11.23 -2.69
C THR A 124 2.26 -10.01 -1.96
N LEU A 125 1.11 -10.14 -1.28
CA LEU A 125 0.57 -9.13 -0.38
C LEU A 125 1.08 -9.35 1.04
N LEU A 126 1.53 -8.30 1.74
CA LEU A 126 1.88 -8.38 3.15
C LEU A 126 0.65 -8.05 3.99
N CYS A 127 0.28 -8.95 4.90
CA CYS A 127 -0.97 -8.84 5.65
C CYS A 127 -0.76 -9.10 7.14
N ASP A 128 -1.44 -8.30 7.99
CA ASP A 128 -1.40 -8.39 9.44
C ASP A 128 -2.50 -9.32 9.98
N SER A 129 -2.11 -10.39 10.66
CA SER A 129 -3.05 -11.31 11.32
C SER A 129 -3.71 -10.72 12.56
N ASN A 130 -3.09 -9.72 13.19
CA ASN A 130 -3.61 -9.10 14.42
C ASN A 130 -4.34 -7.76 14.16
N TRP A 131 -4.78 -7.57 12.93
CA TRP A 131 -5.37 -6.32 12.45
C TRP A 131 -6.51 -5.78 13.32
N ALA A 132 -7.44 -6.64 13.76
CA ALA A 132 -8.64 -6.23 14.47
C ALA A 132 -8.34 -5.55 15.82
N ALA A 133 -7.23 -5.94 16.48
CA ALA A 133 -6.79 -5.33 17.73
C ALA A 133 -6.29 -3.88 17.54
N LYS A 134 -5.82 -3.54 16.35
CA LYS A 134 -5.31 -2.18 16.03
C LYS A 134 -6.42 -1.13 15.93
N TYR A 135 -7.65 -1.57 15.71
CA TYR A 135 -8.82 -0.70 15.64
C TYR A 135 -9.47 -0.40 17.00
N ILE A 136 -9.00 -1.03 18.08
CA ILE A 136 -9.51 -0.74 19.43
C ILE A 136 -9.16 0.69 19.82
N GLY A 137 -10.20 1.50 20.11
CA GLY A 137 -10.05 2.94 20.42
C GLY A 137 -9.62 3.81 19.25
N ARG A 138 -9.80 3.36 18.00
CA ARG A 138 -9.51 4.09 16.77
C ARG A 138 -10.81 4.63 16.16
N ASP A 139 -11.36 5.69 16.79
CA ASP A 139 -12.70 6.19 16.48
C ASP A 139 -12.75 7.02 15.18
N GLN A 140 -11.64 7.65 14.80
CA GLN A 140 -11.54 8.45 13.57
C GLN A 140 -11.20 7.62 12.33
N HIS A 141 -10.89 6.33 12.50
CA HIS A 141 -10.58 5.40 11.44
C HIS A 141 -11.24 4.04 11.75
N PRO A 142 -12.50 3.84 11.35
CA PRO A 142 -13.27 2.65 11.71
C PRO A 142 -12.81 1.41 10.94
N LYS A 143 -13.15 0.22 11.46
CA LYS A 143 -12.83 -1.09 10.84
C LYS A 143 -13.32 -1.26 9.40
N THR A 144 -14.34 -0.50 9.00
CA THR A 144 -14.87 -0.50 7.64
C THR A 144 -13.88 0.04 6.59
N GLU A 145 -12.87 0.79 7.05
CA GLU A 145 -11.79 1.30 6.19
C GLU A 145 -10.68 0.28 5.95
N ALA A 146 -10.63 -0.81 6.75
CA ALA A 146 -9.59 -1.84 6.61
C ALA A 146 -9.63 -2.50 5.23
N GLU A 147 -8.47 -2.59 4.57
CA GLU A 147 -8.29 -3.37 3.34
C GLU A 147 -8.02 -4.83 3.70
N LEU A 148 -9.08 -5.64 3.79
CA LEU A 148 -8.99 -7.03 4.23
C LEU A 148 -8.68 -7.97 3.08
N ALA A 149 -7.74 -8.88 3.29
CA ALA A 149 -7.43 -10.03 2.44
C ALA A 149 -8.06 -11.29 3.04
N VAL A 150 -8.86 -11.98 2.24
CA VAL A 150 -9.39 -13.32 2.52
C VAL A 150 -8.61 -14.32 1.68
N PHE A 151 -8.11 -15.39 2.27
CA PHE A 151 -7.22 -16.33 1.59
C PHE A 151 -7.49 -17.79 1.99
N ASP A 152 -7.09 -18.70 1.10
CA ASP A 152 -7.26 -20.15 1.28
C ASP A 152 -6.20 -20.77 2.22
N SER A 153 -6.30 -22.06 2.49
CA SER A 153 -5.36 -22.81 3.33
C SER A 153 -3.93 -22.87 2.77
N ARG A 154 -3.74 -22.56 1.49
CA ARG A 154 -2.45 -22.48 0.81
C ARG A 154 -1.91 -21.06 0.74
N SER A 155 -2.57 -20.11 1.41
CA SER A 155 -2.26 -18.68 1.41
C SER A 155 -2.44 -17.98 0.06
N PHE A 156 -3.31 -18.49 -0.83
CA PHE A 156 -3.69 -17.76 -2.02
C PHE A 156 -4.91 -16.88 -1.78
N LEU A 157 -4.84 -15.67 -2.30
CA LEU A 157 -5.87 -14.65 -2.17
C LEU A 157 -7.18 -15.12 -2.83
N CYS A 158 -8.28 -15.03 -2.09
CA CYS A 158 -9.64 -15.29 -2.57
C CYS A 158 -10.41 -13.99 -2.81
N SER A 159 -10.20 -13.00 -1.93
CA SER A 159 -10.83 -11.68 -2.03
C SER A 159 -10.01 -10.63 -1.29
N VAL A 160 -10.05 -9.37 -1.75
CA VAL A 160 -9.35 -8.26 -1.08
C VAL A 160 -10.07 -6.93 -1.27
N GLY A 161 -9.94 -6.05 -0.29
CA GLY A 161 -10.47 -4.68 -0.31
C GLY A 161 -11.23 -4.30 0.96
N LYS A 162 -12.02 -3.22 0.89
CA LYS A 162 -12.88 -2.75 1.99
C LYS A 162 -14.16 -3.59 2.09
N ILE A 163 -14.01 -4.83 2.49
CA ILE A 163 -15.07 -5.86 2.49
C ILE A 163 -15.58 -6.24 3.88
N PHE A 164 -15.19 -5.50 4.93
CA PHE A 164 -15.54 -5.81 6.32
C PHE A 164 -17.06 -5.99 6.52
N ASP A 165 -17.87 -5.04 6.05
CA ASP A 165 -19.33 -5.10 6.21
C ASP A 165 -19.96 -6.29 5.48
N THR A 166 -19.42 -6.64 4.30
CA THR A 166 -19.86 -7.80 3.52
C THR A 166 -19.57 -9.11 4.26
N LEU A 167 -18.35 -9.25 4.78
CA LEU A 167 -17.94 -10.42 5.54
C LEU A 167 -18.72 -10.54 6.86
N GLN A 168 -19.03 -9.43 7.53
CA GLN A 168 -19.81 -9.42 8.74
C GLN A 168 -21.26 -9.88 8.50
N LYS A 169 -21.88 -9.42 7.41
CA LYS A 169 -23.25 -9.81 7.03
C LYS A 169 -23.38 -11.27 6.63
N SER A 170 -22.39 -11.83 5.92
CA SER A 170 -22.38 -13.23 5.51
C SER A 170 -22.11 -14.20 6.66
N GLY A 171 -21.61 -13.73 7.80
CA GLY A 171 -21.16 -14.58 8.91
C GLY A 171 -19.84 -15.32 8.67
N GLU A 172 -19.20 -15.09 7.53
CA GLU A 172 -17.97 -15.80 7.09
C GLU A 172 -16.72 -15.39 7.87
N VAL A 173 -16.74 -14.25 8.58
CA VAL A 173 -15.62 -13.74 9.40
C VAL A 173 -15.06 -14.79 10.39
N LYS A 174 -15.88 -15.78 10.77
CA LYS A 174 -15.47 -16.81 11.73
C LYS A 174 -14.83 -18.05 11.10
N ILE A 175 -14.90 -18.20 9.79
CA ILE A 175 -14.59 -19.46 9.08
C ILE A 175 -13.39 -19.29 8.13
N MET A 176 -13.08 -18.07 7.70
CA MET A 176 -12.06 -17.79 6.69
C MET A 176 -10.77 -17.26 7.31
N ASN A 177 -9.66 -17.50 6.64
CA ASN A 177 -8.40 -16.82 6.97
C ASN A 177 -8.50 -15.37 6.49
N ILE A 178 -8.45 -14.43 7.43
CA ILE A 178 -8.59 -12.99 7.16
C ILE A 178 -7.43 -12.25 7.81
N ALA A 179 -6.79 -11.38 7.05
CA ALA A 179 -5.75 -10.48 7.54
C ALA A 179 -5.88 -9.12 6.85
N GLU A 180 -5.35 -8.06 7.43
CA GLU A 180 -5.36 -6.71 6.84
C GLU A 180 -4.14 -6.51 5.95
N TYR A 181 -4.34 -6.10 4.70
CA TYR A 181 -3.28 -5.66 3.82
C TYR A 181 -2.62 -4.40 4.39
N VAL A 182 -1.32 -4.47 4.65
CA VAL A 182 -0.58 -3.37 5.30
C VAL A 182 -0.14 -2.26 4.34
N GLY A 183 -0.61 -2.28 3.09
CA GLY A 183 -0.21 -1.32 2.08
C GLY A 183 1.15 -1.62 1.43
N ILE A 184 1.64 -2.87 1.52
CA ILE A 184 2.90 -3.31 0.90
C ILE A 184 2.67 -4.58 0.12
N CYS A 185 3.11 -4.59 -1.15
CA CYS A 185 3.19 -5.82 -1.93
C CYS A 185 4.58 -5.98 -2.58
N VAL A 186 4.92 -7.21 -2.91
CA VAL A 186 6.12 -7.54 -3.68
C VAL A 186 5.68 -8.10 -5.03
N LEU A 187 6.25 -7.55 -6.08
CA LEU A 187 6.04 -7.96 -7.46
C LEU A 187 7.35 -8.54 -7.99
N ASN A 188 7.37 -9.80 -8.41
CA ASN A 188 8.49 -10.30 -9.18
C ASN A 188 8.40 -9.79 -10.65
N PRO A 189 9.37 -10.03 -11.54
CA PRO A 189 9.30 -9.55 -12.92
C PRO A 189 8.02 -9.95 -13.66
N ASN A 190 7.57 -11.19 -13.49
CA ASN A 190 6.34 -11.67 -14.11
C ASN A 190 5.09 -11.01 -13.50
N GLY A 191 5.07 -10.82 -12.18
CA GLY A 191 4.00 -10.11 -11.46
C GLY A 191 3.89 -8.64 -11.88
N ILE A 192 5.01 -7.98 -12.15
CA ILE A 192 5.04 -6.63 -12.70
C ILE A 192 4.35 -6.60 -14.08
N LEU A 193 4.74 -7.49 -14.98
CA LEU A 193 4.16 -7.55 -16.34
C LEU A 193 2.65 -7.83 -16.27
N LYS A 194 2.23 -8.83 -15.48
CA LYS A 194 0.81 -9.14 -15.28
C LYS A 194 0.00 -7.96 -14.75
N LEU A 195 0.56 -7.23 -13.78
CA LEU A 195 -0.11 -6.06 -13.18
C LEU A 195 -0.25 -4.94 -14.23
N VAL A 196 0.81 -4.65 -14.97
CA VAL A 196 0.81 -3.63 -16.02
C VAL A 196 -0.15 -4.00 -17.16
N ASP A 197 -0.11 -5.23 -17.63
CA ASP A 197 -0.98 -5.71 -18.71
C ASP A 197 -2.46 -5.70 -18.29
N THR A 198 -2.75 -6.07 -17.04
CA THR A 198 -4.11 -6.00 -16.49
C THR A 198 -4.61 -4.56 -16.43
N PHE A 199 -3.78 -3.63 -15.98
CA PHE A 199 -4.13 -2.21 -15.98
C PHE A 199 -4.40 -1.69 -17.40
N ASP A 200 -3.55 -2.05 -18.37
CA ASP A 200 -3.71 -1.64 -19.77
C ASP A 200 -5.00 -2.19 -20.39
N TYR A 201 -5.33 -3.43 -20.07
CA TYR A 201 -6.59 -4.03 -20.50
C TYR A 201 -7.78 -3.24 -19.95
N LEU A 202 -7.78 -2.94 -18.65
CA LEU A 202 -8.83 -2.16 -18.00
C LEU A 202 -8.91 -0.74 -18.55
N HIS A 203 -7.79 -0.07 -18.72
CA HIS A 203 -7.72 1.30 -19.25
C HIS A 203 -8.21 1.44 -20.71
N LYS A 204 -8.18 0.33 -21.47
CA LYS A 204 -8.75 0.26 -22.82
C LYS A 204 -10.25 -0.09 -22.82
N SER A 205 -10.72 -0.72 -21.77
CA SER A 205 -12.07 -1.30 -21.69
C SER A 205 -13.06 -0.45 -20.89
N LEU A 206 -12.56 0.45 -20.03
CA LEU A 206 -13.34 1.28 -19.14
C LEU A 206 -13.07 2.77 -19.39
N GLU A 207 -14.12 3.57 -19.24
CA GLU A 207 -13.97 5.02 -19.15
C GLU A 207 -13.48 5.41 -17.74
N PRO A 208 -12.78 6.56 -17.58
CA PRO A 208 -12.30 7.00 -16.28
C PRO A 208 -13.37 7.11 -15.19
N THR A 209 -14.62 7.36 -15.60
CA THR A 209 -15.79 7.54 -14.71
C THR A 209 -16.60 6.26 -14.47
N ASP A 210 -16.25 5.15 -15.11
CA ASP A 210 -16.92 3.87 -14.90
C ASP A 210 -16.65 3.33 -13.49
N GLN A 211 -17.65 2.69 -12.89
CA GLN A 211 -17.47 2.01 -11.61
C GLN A 211 -16.49 0.85 -11.76
N PHE A 212 -15.53 0.74 -10.83
CA PHE A 212 -14.58 -0.37 -10.79
C PHE A 212 -14.28 -0.83 -9.35
N GLY A 213 -14.50 -2.11 -9.08
CA GLY A 213 -14.30 -2.68 -7.74
C GLY A 213 -15.15 -1.98 -6.67
N ASN A 214 -14.49 -1.54 -5.59
CA ASN A 214 -15.10 -0.75 -4.53
C ASN A 214 -15.12 0.76 -4.83
N SER A 215 -14.47 1.19 -5.90
CA SER A 215 -14.40 2.59 -6.30
C SER A 215 -15.59 3.00 -7.15
N SER A 216 -16.11 4.20 -6.94
CA SER A 216 -17.19 4.77 -7.75
C SER A 216 -16.77 5.10 -9.18
N GLU A 217 -15.46 5.26 -9.40
CA GLU A 217 -14.85 5.64 -10.67
C GLU A 217 -13.55 4.86 -10.86
N PHE A 218 -13.26 4.39 -12.06
CA PHE A 218 -12.03 3.66 -12.38
C PHE A 218 -10.77 4.51 -12.09
N GLN A 219 -10.78 5.78 -12.46
CA GLN A 219 -9.66 6.69 -12.17
C GLN A 219 -9.37 6.84 -10.67
N LYS A 220 -10.34 6.51 -9.79
CA LYS A 220 -10.21 6.54 -8.33
C LYS A 220 -9.98 5.17 -7.70
N ALA A 221 -9.67 4.17 -8.51
CA ALA A 221 -9.45 2.81 -8.05
C ALA A 221 -8.28 2.69 -7.06
N TYR A 222 -8.46 1.79 -6.11
CA TYR A 222 -7.40 1.34 -5.21
C TYR A 222 -6.56 0.25 -5.87
N LEU A 223 -5.37 0.01 -5.36
CA LEU A 223 -4.54 -1.12 -5.79
C LEU A 223 -5.21 -2.45 -5.47
N THR A 224 -5.95 -2.51 -4.36
CA THR A 224 -6.74 -3.68 -3.96
C THR A 224 -7.91 -3.97 -4.91
N ASP A 225 -8.49 -2.97 -5.60
CA ASP A 225 -9.48 -3.20 -6.65
C ASP A 225 -8.88 -3.94 -7.85
N LEU A 226 -7.65 -3.59 -8.24
CA LEU A 226 -6.91 -4.29 -9.30
C LEU A 226 -6.59 -5.73 -8.89
N PHE A 227 -6.09 -5.94 -7.66
CA PHE A 227 -5.83 -7.30 -7.17
C PHE A 227 -7.10 -8.14 -7.12
N GLN A 228 -8.23 -7.56 -6.71
CA GLN A 228 -9.52 -8.26 -6.71
C GLN A 228 -9.93 -8.68 -8.12
N PHE A 229 -9.76 -7.81 -9.12
CA PHE A 229 -10.01 -8.12 -10.52
C PHE A 229 -9.09 -9.26 -11.02
N MET A 230 -7.78 -9.18 -10.71
CA MET A 230 -6.82 -10.22 -11.09
C MET A 230 -7.18 -11.60 -10.50
N VAL A 231 -7.62 -11.65 -9.24
CA VAL A 231 -8.09 -12.89 -8.59
C VAL A 231 -9.33 -13.44 -9.31
N GLN A 232 -10.29 -12.59 -9.70
CA GLN A 232 -11.46 -12.99 -10.48
C GLN A 232 -11.07 -13.52 -11.86
N ALA A 233 -10.01 -12.97 -12.46
CA ALA A 233 -9.40 -13.46 -13.70
C ALA A 233 -8.52 -14.71 -13.51
N LYS A 234 -8.52 -15.33 -12.30
CA LYS A 234 -7.77 -16.55 -11.94
C LYS A 234 -6.26 -16.38 -11.83
N GLU A 235 -5.78 -15.16 -11.64
CA GLU A 235 -4.39 -14.95 -11.27
C GLU A 235 -4.14 -15.37 -9.81
N ASN A 236 -3.00 -16.00 -9.57
CA ASN A 236 -2.59 -16.42 -8.25
C ASN A 236 -1.82 -15.26 -7.56
N ILE A 237 -2.38 -14.76 -6.48
CA ILE A 237 -1.75 -13.75 -5.61
C ILE A 237 -1.51 -14.40 -4.25
N PHE A 238 -0.29 -14.36 -3.76
CA PHE A 238 0.09 -14.95 -2.48
C PHE A 238 -0.13 -13.95 -1.34
N VAL A 239 -0.59 -14.43 -0.19
CA VAL A 239 -0.78 -13.65 1.04
C VAL A 239 0.26 -14.08 2.06
N HIS A 240 1.23 -13.20 2.32
CA HIS A 240 2.17 -13.37 3.42
C HIS A 240 1.61 -12.77 4.69
N VAL A 241 1.28 -13.62 5.65
CA VAL A 241 0.70 -13.22 6.93
C VAL A 241 1.79 -13.12 7.99
N ALA A 242 1.86 -11.98 8.66
CA ALA A 242 2.77 -11.73 9.76
C ALA A 242 2.09 -10.89 10.85
N ASN A 243 2.80 -10.66 11.96
CA ASN A 243 2.34 -9.81 13.06
C ASN A 243 3.52 -8.99 13.59
N TYR A 244 4.08 -8.14 12.73
CA TYR A 244 5.09 -7.17 13.15
C TYR A 244 4.44 -5.83 13.47
N PRO A 245 5.00 -5.00 14.34
CA PRO A 245 4.47 -3.66 14.61
C PRO A 245 4.44 -2.80 13.35
N TRP A 246 3.33 -2.10 13.17
CA TRP A 246 3.14 -1.09 12.11
C TRP A 246 2.03 -0.12 12.48
N PHE A 247 2.03 1.04 11.87
CA PHE A 247 1.01 2.08 12.01
C PHE A 247 0.66 2.63 10.64
N GLU A 248 -0.63 2.79 10.39
CA GLU A 248 -1.15 3.60 9.32
C GLU A 248 -1.50 4.98 9.88
N ILE A 249 -1.11 6.04 9.19
CA ILE A 249 -1.28 7.43 9.65
C ILE A 249 -2.27 8.14 8.73
N ASP A 250 -3.54 8.01 8.99
CA ASP A 250 -4.60 8.59 8.18
C ASP A 250 -5.31 9.76 8.85
N THR A 251 -5.30 9.79 10.16
CA THR A 251 -5.98 10.79 10.99
C THR A 251 -5.04 11.39 12.03
N GLY A 252 -5.45 12.49 12.64
CA GLY A 252 -4.73 13.07 13.78
C GLY A 252 -4.61 12.11 14.96
N GLN A 253 -5.62 11.25 15.17
CA GLN A 253 -5.61 10.22 16.20
C GLN A 253 -4.52 9.16 15.90
N ASP A 254 -4.38 8.73 14.65
CA ASP A 254 -3.33 7.77 14.25
C ASP A 254 -1.95 8.34 14.49
N LEU A 255 -1.74 9.61 14.10
CA LEU A 255 -0.46 10.29 14.33
C LEU A 255 -0.14 10.40 15.81
N ALA A 256 -1.12 10.72 16.66
CA ALA A 256 -0.93 10.79 18.11
C ALA A 256 -0.57 9.42 18.71
N ARG A 257 -1.27 8.36 18.32
CA ARG A 257 -1.01 6.97 18.77
C ARG A 257 0.39 6.50 18.37
N ALA A 258 0.80 6.76 17.15
CA ALA A 258 2.15 6.43 16.70
C ALA A 258 3.21 7.22 17.47
N ASN A 259 3.02 8.53 17.70
CA ASN A 259 3.95 9.33 18.50
C ASN A 259 4.02 8.85 19.95
N GLU A 260 2.90 8.46 20.56
CA GLU A 260 2.88 7.88 21.91
C GLU A 260 3.71 6.58 22.00
N PHE A 261 3.61 5.70 20.98
CA PHE A 261 4.41 4.50 20.92
C PHE A 261 5.92 4.80 20.97
N PHE A 262 6.39 5.75 20.16
CA PHE A 262 7.82 6.12 20.11
C PHE A 262 8.26 6.90 21.35
N SER A 263 7.39 7.70 21.99
CA SER A 263 7.72 8.45 23.23
C SER A 263 8.02 7.54 24.42
N LYS A 264 7.52 6.30 24.40
CA LYS A 264 7.79 5.24 25.40
C LYS A 264 9.12 4.52 25.16
N GLY A 265 9.96 5.01 24.23
CA GLY A 265 11.27 4.41 23.91
C GLY A 265 11.19 3.17 22.99
N ASN A 266 10.02 2.85 22.47
CA ASN A 266 9.86 1.75 21.51
C ASN A 266 10.53 2.09 20.17
N GLN A 267 10.97 1.05 19.45
CA GLN A 267 11.56 1.15 18.12
C GLN A 267 10.84 0.19 17.15
N LEU A 268 10.90 0.50 15.86
CA LEU A 268 10.44 -0.34 14.75
C LEU A 268 11.62 -0.72 13.86
#